data_a5e569a874c8ca03e1c1d2f7e38720b7
#
_entry.id   a5e569a874c8ca03e1c1d2f7e38720b7
#
_cell.length_a   1.000
_cell.length_b   1.000
_cell.length_c   1.000
_cell.angle_alpha   90.00
_cell.angle_beta   90.00
_cell.angle_gamma   90.00
#
_symmetry.space_group_name_H-M   'P 1'
#
loop_
_entity.id
_entity.type
_entity.pdbx_description
1 polymer ?
#
loop_
_entity_poly.entity_id
_entity_poly.type
_entity_poly.pdbx_seq_one_letter_code
_entity_poly.pdbx_strand_id
1 'polypeptide(L)'
;MSTTRFLTGITTTGTPHLGNFVGSIRPSVAASLRPGVQSFYFLADYHALIKCEDPVRIQRSTLEIAASWLAAGLDPEKVTFYRQSDIPEIPELTWLLTCVTGKGLLNRAHAYKAAQDKNAAAGREPDDGVTAGLFMYPVLMGADILIFNAHKVPVGRDQI
;
A
#
# COMPACT_ATOMS: atom_id res chain seq x y z
N MET A 1 23.51 -13.78 -11.25
CA MET A 1 22.89 -12.45 -11.40
C MET A 1 22.00 -12.22 -10.19
N SER A 2 22.06 -11.05 -9.55
CA SER A 2 21.20 -10.76 -8.40
C SER A 2 19.76 -10.57 -8.86
N THR A 3 18.82 -11.25 -8.20
CA THR A 3 17.38 -11.12 -8.48
C THR A 3 16.88 -9.77 -7.98
N THR A 4 16.21 -8.99 -8.83
CA THR A 4 15.60 -7.72 -8.44
C THR A 4 14.21 -7.96 -7.87
N ARG A 5 13.97 -7.53 -6.62
CA ARG A 5 12.65 -7.64 -5.96
C ARG A 5 11.81 -6.40 -6.21
N PHE A 6 10.63 -6.62 -6.78
CA PHE A 6 9.61 -5.59 -6.97
C PHE A 6 8.49 -5.80 -5.97
N LEU A 7 8.09 -4.74 -5.29
CA LEU A 7 6.93 -4.74 -4.42
C LEU A 7 5.91 -3.71 -4.92
N THR A 8 4.66 -4.10 -5.02
CA THR A 8 3.55 -3.17 -5.23
C THR A 8 2.28 -3.68 -4.58
N GLY A 9 1.45 -2.77 -4.11
CA GLY A 9 0.16 -3.07 -3.50
C GLY A 9 -0.94 -2.17 -4.01
N ILE A 10 -2.16 -2.64 -3.91
CA ILE A 10 -3.37 -1.85 -4.18
C ILE A 10 -4.22 -1.84 -2.91
N THR A 11 -4.57 -0.63 -2.46
CA THR A 11 -5.45 -0.43 -1.31
C THR A 11 -6.87 -0.88 -1.62
N THR A 12 -7.45 -1.72 -0.76
CA THR A 12 -8.74 -2.39 -0.98
C THR A 12 -9.93 -1.55 -0.48
N THR A 13 -10.08 -0.34 -1.00
CA THR A 13 -11.13 0.62 -0.58
C THR A 13 -12.32 0.73 -1.53
N GLY A 14 -12.30 0.05 -2.66
CA GLY A 14 -13.37 0.08 -3.66
C GLY A 14 -13.08 -0.76 -4.88
N THR A 15 -14.02 -0.78 -5.82
CA THR A 15 -13.90 -1.50 -7.09
C THR A 15 -12.77 -0.88 -7.95
N PRO A 16 -11.90 -1.71 -8.56
CA PRO A 16 -10.86 -1.22 -9.46
C PRO A 16 -11.46 -0.46 -10.64
N HIS A 17 -10.85 0.66 -10.98
CA HIS A 17 -11.22 1.46 -12.14
C HIS A 17 -10.09 1.48 -13.19
N LEU A 18 -10.38 2.06 -14.36
CA LEU A 18 -9.42 2.11 -15.48
C LEU A 18 -8.05 2.67 -15.08
N GLY A 19 -8.03 3.67 -14.18
CA GLY A 19 -6.77 4.23 -13.65
C GLY A 19 -5.92 3.21 -12.89
N ASN A 20 -6.54 2.35 -12.07
CA ASN A 20 -5.83 1.26 -11.39
C ASN A 20 -5.28 0.26 -12.41
N PHE A 21 -6.07 -0.08 -13.43
CA PHE A 21 -5.65 -1.02 -14.47
C PHE A 21 -4.44 -0.50 -15.25
N VAL A 22 -4.53 0.71 -15.78
CA VAL A 22 -3.46 1.30 -16.63
C VAL A 22 -2.24 1.72 -15.81
N GLY A 23 -2.46 2.30 -14.61
CA GLY A 23 -1.41 2.87 -13.78
C GLY A 23 -0.65 1.86 -12.92
N SER A 24 -1.29 0.75 -12.54
CA SER A 24 -0.70 -0.22 -11.61
C SER A 24 -0.78 -1.66 -12.13
N ILE A 25 -1.97 -2.20 -12.38
CA ILE A 25 -2.14 -3.64 -12.66
C ILE A 25 -1.38 -4.06 -13.91
N ARG A 26 -1.67 -3.45 -15.05
CA ARG A 26 -1.04 -3.79 -16.34
C ARG A 26 0.48 -3.65 -16.33
N PRO A 27 1.07 -2.54 -15.85
CA PRO A 27 2.53 -2.41 -15.76
C PRO A 27 3.18 -3.45 -14.86
N SER A 28 2.54 -3.81 -13.75
CA SER A 28 3.06 -4.80 -12.80
C SER A 28 3.01 -6.21 -13.37
N VAL A 29 1.91 -6.60 -14.05
CA VAL A 29 1.84 -7.87 -14.78
C VAL A 29 2.96 -7.96 -15.81
N ALA A 30 3.19 -6.90 -16.59
CA ALA A 30 4.30 -6.87 -17.55
C ALA A 30 5.68 -6.95 -16.88
N ALA A 31 5.85 -6.37 -15.70
CA ALA A 31 7.10 -6.42 -14.94
C ALA A 31 7.37 -7.84 -14.38
N SER A 32 6.34 -8.57 -13.96
CA SER A 32 6.48 -9.93 -13.39
C SER A 32 6.98 -10.96 -14.41
N LEU A 33 6.83 -10.68 -15.70
CA LEU A 33 7.29 -11.56 -16.77
C LEU A 33 8.76 -11.35 -17.14
N ARG A 34 9.45 -10.37 -16.57
CA ARG A 34 10.83 -10.04 -16.90
C ARG A 34 11.81 -11.03 -16.26
N PRO A 35 12.83 -11.50 -16.98
CA PRO A 35 13.88 -12.34 -16.40
C PRO A 35 14.62 -11.64 -15.25
N GLY A 36 14.96 -12.38 -14.21
CA GLY A 36 15.69 -11.86 -13.04
C GLY A 36 14.88 -10.97 -12.12
N VAL A 37 13.55 -10.96 -12.26
CA VAL A 37 12.62 -10.26 -11.37
C VAL A 37 11.91 -11.26 -10.47
N GLN A 38 11.83 -10.92 -9.19
CA GLN A 38 10.96 -11.56 -8.20
C GLN A 38 9.91 -10.52 -7.78
N SER A 39 8.64 -10.83 -8.00
CA SER A 39 7.54 -9.90 -7.76
C SER A 39 6.75 -10.28 -6.53
N PHE A 40 6.51 -9.28 -5.67
CA PHE A 40 5.66 -9.35 -4.49
C PHE A 40 4.50 -8.38 -4.69
N TYR A 41 3.29 -8.89 -4.88
CA TYR A 41 2.11 -8.09 -5.13
C TYR A 41 1.08 -8.35 -4.06
N PHE A 42 0.51 -7.29 -3.49
CA PHE A 42 -0.37 -7.46 -2.36
C PHE A 42 -1.63 -6.60 -2.39
N LEU A 43 -2.62 -7.11 -1.72
CA LEU A 43 -3.89 -6.48 -1.44
C LEU A 43 -3.77 -5.78 -0.09
N ALA A 44 -3.70 -4.45 -0.12
CA ALA A 44 -3.34 -3.62 1.04
C ALA A 44 -4.56 -3.34 1.93
N ASP A 45 -5.07 -4.38 2.59
CA ASP A 45 -6.28 -4.33 3.41
C ASP A 45 -6.07 -3.60 4.75
N TYR A 46 -4.88 -3.66 5.36
CA TYR A 46 -4.59 -2.82 6.52
C TYR A 46 -4.52 -1.33 6.16
N HIS A 47 -3.91 -0.99 5.02
CA HIS A 47 -3.92 0.39 4.54
C HIS A 47 -5.33 0.88 4.21
N ALA A 48 -6.25 -0.03 3.84
CA ALA A 48 -7.64 0.32 3.58
C ALA A 48 -8.36 0.87 4.81
N LEU A 49 -8.02 0.39 6.01
CA LEU A 49 -8.63 0.81 7.28
C LEU A 49 -8.46 2.31 7.57
N ILE A 50 -7.49 2.96 6.94
CA ILE A 50 -7.26 4.41 7.10
C ILE A 50 -8.44 5.23 6.52
N LYS A 51 -9.14 4.68 5.52
CA LYS A 51 -10.18 5.38 4.77
C LYS A 51 -11.52 4.65 4.72
N CYS A 52 -11.58 3.42 5.17
CA CYS A 52 -12.76 2.58 5.09
C CYS A 52 -12.90 1.74 6.35
N GLU A 53 -13.98 1.95 7.09
CA GLU A 53 -14.31 1.23 8.32
C GLU A 53 -15.30 0.07 8.08
N ASP A 54 -15.83 -0.06 6.86
CA ASP A 54 -16.78 -1.11 6.50
C ASP A 54 -16.04 -2.41 6.11
N PRO A 55 -16.11 -3.45 6.95
CA PRO A 55 -15.41 -4.71 6.71
C PRO A 55 -15.95 -5.46 5.49
N VAL A 56 -17.24 -5.35 5.19
CA VAL A 56 -17.85 -6.01 4.03
C VAL A 56 -17.33 -5.39 2.74
N ARG A 57 -17.21 -4.07 2.72
CA ARG A 57 -16.64 -3.33 1.59
C ARG A 57 -15.17 -3.68 1.37
N ILE A 58 -14.37 -3.74 2.44
CA ILE A 58 -12.95 -4.10 2.35
C ILE A 58 -12.81 -5.52 1.81
N GLN A 59 -13.56 -6.48 2.35
CA GLN A 59 -13.52 -7.88 1.90
C GLN A 59 -13.92 -8.00 0.43
N ARG A 60 -15.01 -7.37 0.02
CA ARG A 60 -15.46 -7.36 -1.37
C ARG A 60 -14.41 -6.74 -2.30
N SER A 61 -13.87 -5.58 -1.94
CA SER A 61 -12.82 -4.88 -2.70
C SER A 61 -11.56 -5.75 -2.86
N THR A 62 -11.18 -6.45 -1.79
CA THR A 62 -10.05 -7.38 -1.82
C THR A 62 -10.23 -8.44 -2.89
N LEU A 63 -11.40 -9.08 -2.95
CA LEU A 63 -11.71 -10.11 -3.95
C LEU A 63 -11.79 -9.53 -5.37
N GLU A 64 -12.43 -8.37 -5.55
CA GLU A 64 -12.58 -7.70 -6.85
C GLU A 64 -11.20 -7.28 -7.42
N ILE A 65 -10.32 -6.76 -6.58
CA ILE A 65 -8.96 -6.39 -6.99
C ILE A 65 -8.14 -7.64 -7.31
N ALA A 66 -8.21 -8.71 -6.50
CA ALA A 66 -7.53 -9.96 -6.77
C ALA A 66 -7.98 -10.55 -8.12
N ALA A 67 -9.29 -10.63 -8.35
CA ALA A 67 -9.86 -11.11 -9.62
C ALA A 67 -9.39 -10.25 -10.80
N SER A 68 -9.29 -8.94 -10.63
CA SER A 68 -8.82 -8.01 -11.67
C SER A 68 -7.35 -8.25 -12.04
N TRP A 69 -6.50 -8.54 -11.06
CA TRP A 69 -5.10 -8.88 -11.29
C TRP A 69 -4.97 -10.18 -12.09
N LEU A 70 -5.69 -11.22 -11.69
CA LEU A 70 -5.70 -12.53 -12.39
C LEU A 70 -6.27 -12.40 -13.81
N ALA A 71 -7.38 -11.69 -13.97
CA ALA A 71 -7.98 -11.42 -15.28
C ALA A 71 -7.06 -10.60 -16.21
N ALA A 72 -6.20 -9.75 -15.65
CA ALA A 72 -5.19 -9.01 -16.39
C ALA A 72 -3.98 -9.86 -16.83
N GLY A 73 -3.95 -11.14 -16.46
CA GLY A 73 -2.90 -12.08 -16.83
C GLY A 73 -1.79 -12.24 -15.81
N LEU A 74 -2.02 -11.87 -14.53
CA LEU A 74 -1.09 -12.20 -13.46
C LEU A 74 -1.03 -13.73 -13.31
N ASP A 75 0.17 -14.29 -13.39
CA ASP A 75 0.43 -15.70 -13.17
C ASP A 75 0.83 -15.92 -11.69
N PRO A 76 -0.06 -16.49 -10.86
CA PRO A 76 0.21 -16.67 -9.43
C PRO A 76 1.36 -17.66 -9.15
N GLU A 77 1.74 -18.50 -10.10
CA GLU A 77 2.88 -19.42 -9.96
C GLU A 77 4.23 -18.69 -10.11
N LYS A 78 4.23 -17.47 -10.70
CA LYS A 78 5.43 -16.67 -10.96
C LYS A 78 5.63 -15.51 -10.01
N VAL A 79 4.63 -15.20 -9.19
CA VAL A 79 4.64 -14.07 -8.26
C VAL A 79 4.26 -14.51 -6.86
N THR A 80 4.73 -13.81 -5.85
CA THR A 80 4.17 -13.89 -4.51
C THR A 80 2.99 -12.93 -4.45
N PHE A 81 1.78 -13.47 -4.56
CA PHE A 81 0.54 -12.70 -4.52
C PHE A 81 -0.20 -12.98 -3.22
N TYR A 82 -0.40 -11.94 -2.38
CA TYR A 82 -0.88 -12.13 -1.02
C TYR A 82 -1.77 -10.97 -0.56
N ARG A 83 -2.56 -11.22 0.49
CA ARG A 83 -3.25 -10.19 1.24
C ARG A 83 -2.34 -9.73 2.38
N GLN A 84 -2.22 -8.43 2.61
CA GLN A 84 -1.33 -7.87 3.63
C GLN A 84 -1.60 -8.46 5.01
N SER A 85 -2.87 -8.66 5.37
CA SER A 85 -3.27 -9.25 6.65
C SER A 85 -2.96 -10.76 6.81
N ASP A 86 -2.53 -11.45 5.74
CA ASP A 86 -2.09 -12.84 5.83
C ASP A 86 -0.64 -12.97 6.33
N ILE A 87 0.09 -11.86 6.46
CA ILE A 87 1.48 -11.82 6.91
C ILE A 87 1.56 -11.14 8.28
N PRO A 88 1.44 -11.90 9.39
CA PRO A 88 1.41 -11.35 10.74
C PRO A 88 2.69 -10.62 11.14
N GLU A 89 3.80 -10.88 10.48
CA GLU A 89 5.07 -10.21 10.71
C GLU A 89 5.06 -8.74 10.24
N ILE A 90 4.18 -8.37 9.33
CA ILE A 90 4.07 -6.96 8.86
C ILE A 90 3.62 -6.02 10.00
N PRO A 91 2.50 -6.25 10.72
CA PRO A 91 2.15 -5.42 11.86
C PRO A 91 3.14 -5.55 13.03
N GLU A 92 3.76 -6.69 13.23
CA GLU A 92 4.82 -6.84 14.23
C GLU A 92 6.02 -5.94 13.91
N LEU A 93 6.55 -6.00 12.69
CA LEU A 93 7.63 -5.11 12.24
C LEU A 93 7.19 -3.64 12.29
N THR A 94 5.95 -3.33 11.95
CA THR A 94 5.39 -1.98 12.06
C THR A 94 5.51 -1.46 13.49
N TRP A 95 5.18 -2.28 14.50
CA TRP A 95 5.32 -1.89 15.89
C TRP A 95 6.78 -1.62 16.27
N LEU A 96 7.69 -2.51 15.90
CA LEU A 96 9.13 -2.33 16.15
C LEU A 96 9.67 -1.04 15.52
N LEU A 97 9.29 -0.76 14.27
CA LEU A 97 9.66 0.48 13.59
C LEU A 97 9.02 1.71 14.24
N THR A 98 7.78 1.61 14.70
CA THR A 98 7.08 2.69 15.41
C THR A 98 7.86 3.14 16.65
N CYS A 99 8.41 2.20 17.42
CA CYS A 99 9.16 2.50 18.63
C CYS A 99 10.45 3.30 18.38
N VAL A 100 10.99 3.25 17.17
CA VAL A 100 12.24 3.95 16.81
C VAL A 100 12.05 5.09 15.82
N THR A 101 10.83 5.28 15.30
CA THR A 101 10.53 6.34 14.33
C THR A 101 10.23 7.66 15.05
N GLY A 102 11.05 8.68 14.77
CA GLY A 102 10.85 10.00 15.32
C GLY A 102 9.56 10.68 14.83
N LYS A 103 8.77 11.23 15.76
CA LYS A 103 7.52 11.97 15.45
C LYS A 103 7.75 13.10 14.41
N GLY A 104 8.88 13.76 14.45
CA GLY A 104 9.23 14.82 13.49
C GLY A 104 9.34 14.32 12.05
N LEU A 105 9.66 13.04 11.83
CA LEU A 105 9.62 12.42 10.52
C LEU A 105 8.17 12.23 10.06
N LEU A 106 7.32 11.69 10.92
CA LEU A 106 5.90 11.47 10.62
C LEU A 106 5.14 12.77 10.36
N ASN A 107 5.47 13.85 11.06
CA ASN A 107 4.88 15.18 10.83
C ASN A 107 5.10 15.69 9.40
N ARG A 108 6.07 15.15 8.66
CA ARG A 108 6.35 15.52 7.27
C ARG A 108 5.63 14.64 6.24
N ALA A 109 4.93 13.62 6.69
CA ALA A 109 4.19 12.72 5.81
C ALA A 109 3.14 13.48 4.99
N HIS A 110 3.11 13.23 3.67
CA HIS A 110 2.27 13.98 2.74
C HIS A 110 0.78 13.95 3.11
N ALA A 111 0.23 12.77 3.44
CA ALA A 111 -1.18 12.66 3.79
C ALA A 111 -1.55 13.36 5.10
N TYR A 112 -0.65 13.37 6.09
CA TYR A 112 -0.85 14.11 7.32
C TYR A 112 -0.90 15.61 7.06
N LYS A 113 0.08 16.14 6.29
CA LYS A 113 0.07 17.56 5.89
C LYS A 113 -1.18 17.94 5.11
N ALA A 114 -1.57 17.12 4.14
CA ALA A 114 -2.79 17.36 3.37
C ALA A 114 -4.06 17.38 4.25
N ALA A 115 -4.11 16.56 5.30
CA ALA A 115 -5.20 16.60 6.28
C ALA A 115 -5.20 17.92 7.07
N GLN A 116 -4.02 18.35 7.55
CA GLN A 116 -3.87 19.62 8.25
C GLN A 116 -4.23 20.83 7.38
N ASP A 117 -3.78 20.86 6.12
CA ASP A 117 -4.09 21.93 5.17
C ASP A 117 -5.60 22.02 4.91
N LYS A 118 -6.27 20.87 4.78
CA LYS A 118 -7.74 20.78 4.63
C LYS A 118 -8.46 21.31 5.86
N ASN A 119 -7.97 20.97 7.05
CA ASN A 119 -8.56 21.44 8.31
C ASN A 119 -8.37 22.96 8.46
N ALA A 120 -7.17 23.47 8.19
CA ALA A 120 -6.88 24.90 8.22
C ALA A 120 -7.80 25.66 7.23
N ALA A 121 -7.95 25.18 6.01
CA ALA A 121 -8.85 25.79 5.02
C ALA A 121 -10.33 25.78 5.46
N ALA A 122 -10.72 24.84 6.32
CA ALA A 122 -12.07 24.74 6.88
C ALA A 122 -12.22 25.47 8.24
N GLY A 123 -11.18 26.15 8.72
CA GLY A 123 -11.18 26.84 10.04
C GLY A 123 -11.26 25.87 11.23
N ARG A 124 -10.78 24.64 11.08
CA ARG A 124 -10.76 23.60 12.11
C ARG A 124 -9.37 23.47 12.74
N GLU A 125 -9.30 22.82 13.91
CA GLU A 125 -8.03 22.47 14.51
C GLU A 125 -7.20 21.57 13.56
N PRO A 126 -5.87 21.70 13.53
CA PRO A 126 -5.01 21.00 12.56
C PRO A 126 -5.22 19.47 12.54
N ASP A 127 -5.44 18.88 13.70
CA ASP A 127 -5.57 17.42 13.87
C ASP A 127 -7.03 16.94 13.97
N ASP A 128 -8.00 17.81 13.68
CA ASP A 128 -9.41 17.44 13.69
C ASP A 128 -9.70 16.29 12.70
N GLY A 129 -10.22 15.16 13.23
CA GLY A 129 -10.50 13.95 12.44
C GLY A 129 -9.27 13.19 11.94
N VAL A 130 -8.05 13.56 12.36
CA VAL A 130 -6.84 12.79 12.02
C VAL A 130 -6.74 11.58 12.93
N THR A 131 -6.84 10.38 12.35
CA THR A 131 -6.69 9.15 13.12
C THR A 131 -5.20 8.79 13.32
N ALA A 132 -4.91 8.00 14.35
CA ALA A 132 -3.57 7.42 14.53
C ALA A 132 -3.12 6.62 13.30
N GLY A 133 -4.04 5.88 12.65
CA GLY A 133 -3.75 5.15 11.42
C GLY A 133 -3.30 6.05 10.28
N LEU A 134 -3.96 7.19 10.06
CA LEU A 134 -3.53 8.18 9.06
C LEU A 134 -2.15 8.76 9.38
N PHE A 135 -1.83 8.98 10.64
CA PHE A 135 -0.54 9.50 11.06
C PHE A 135 0.58 8.46 10.94
N MET A 136 0.26 7.19 11.22
CA MET A 136 1.24 6.10 11.33
C MET A 136 1.40 5.27 10.05
N TYR A 137 0.55 5.42 9.03
CA TYR A 137 0.62 4.58 7.81
C TYR A 137 2.00 4.58 7.13
N PRO A 138 2.83 5.63 7.17
CA PRO A 138 4.17 5.57 6.57
C PRO A 138 5.07 4.52 7.22
N VAL A 139 4.85 4.22 8.51
CA VAL A 139 5.59 3.17 9.21
C VAL A 139 5.16 1.79 8.73
N LEU A 140 3.84 1.57 8.57
CA LEU A 140 3.31 0.34 7.99
C LEU A 140 3.83 0.14 6.56
N MET A 141 3.84 1.18 5.72
CA MET A 141 4.41 1.13 4.38
C MET A 141 5.91 0.80 4.42
N GLY A 142 6.65 1.35 5.37
CA GLY A 142 8.05 1.01 5.59
C GLY A 142 8.23 -0.47 5.93
N ALA A 143 7.35 -1.05 6.76
CA ALA A 143 7.37 -2.47 7.10
C ALA A 143 7.09 -3.34 5.87
N ASP A 144 6.07 -3.00 5.04
CA ASP A 144 5.78 -3.71 3.79
C ASP A 144 7.02 -3.82 2.88
N ILE A 145 7.78 -2.73 2.78
CA ILE A 145 8.97 -2.65 1.92
C ILE A 145 10.13 -3.45 2.51
N LEU A 146 10.40 -3.26 3.80
CA LEU A 146 11.57 -3.81 4.47
C LEU A 146 11.46 -5.32 4.67
N ILE A 147 10.27 -5.85 4.99
CA ILE A 147 10.11 -7.27 5.29
C ILE A 147 10.46 -8.16 4.09
N PHE A 148 10.20 -7.70 2.86
CA PHE A 148 10.57 -8.40 1.64
C PHE A 148 11.90 -7.94 1.04
N ASN A 149 12.56 -6.98 1.70
CA ASN A 149 13.83 -6.44 1.20
C ASN A 149 13.69 -5.95 -0.25
N ALA A 150 12.61 -5.21 -0.53
CA ALA A 150 12.26 -4.78 -1.87
C ALA A 150 13.30 -3.79 -2.43
N HIS A 151 13.74 -4.03 -3.66
CA HIS A 151 14.68 -3.15 -4.35
C HIS A 151 13.99 -2.05 -5.13
N LYS A 152 12.75 -2.30 -5.58
CA LYS A 152 11.95 -1.36 -6.37
C LYS A 152 10.49 -1.39 -5.93
N VAL A 153 9.96 -0.20 -5.71
CA VAL A 153 8.55 0.04 -5.41
C VAL A 153 8.03 1.02 -6.46
N PRO A 154 7.24 0.55 -7.45
CA PRO A 154 6.62 1.45 -8.42
C PRO A 154 5.66 2.41 -7.73
N VAL A 155 5.81 3.69 -7.98
CA VAL A 155 4.96 4.76 -7.45
C VAL A 155 4.43 5.64 -8.57
N GLY A 156 3.33 6.35 -8.32
CA GLY A 156 2.82 7.36 -9.24
C GLY A 156 3.79 8.55 -9.37
N ARG A 157 3.64 9.33 -10.44
CA ARG A 157 4.47 10.53 -10.67
C ARG A 157 4.34 11.59 -9.58
N ASP A 158 3.22 11.60 -8.88
CA ASP A 158 2.91 12.47 -7.74
C ASP A 158 3.68 12.14 -6.46
N GLN A 159 4.45 11.04 -6.47
CA GLN A 159 5.22 10.57 -5.31
C GLN A 159 6.75 10.52 -5.59
N ILE A 160 7.19 11.15 -6.67
CA ILE A 160 8.61 11.24 -7.04
C ILE A 160 9.21 12.54 -6.50
#